data_ba1477a8db81cb555e36e85da0d2c1aa
#
_entry.id   ba1477a8db81cb555e36e85da0d2c1aa
#
_cell.length_a   1.000
_cell.length_b   1.000
_cell.length_c   1.000
_cell.angle_alpha   90.00
_cell.angle_beta   90.00
_cell.angle_gamma   90.00
#
_symmetry.space_group_name_H-M   'P 1'
#
loop_
_entity.id
_entity.type
_entity.pdbx_description
1 polymer ?
#
loop_
_entity_poly.entity_id
_entity_poly.type
_entity_poly.pdbx_seq_one_letter_code
_entity_poly.pdbx_strand_id
1 'polypeptide(L)'
;MSQLLLPFLTGPAPDARPPPPRTEQAGGDRAGPRPAPREAPRSDLFLSAASLLAERLAAWLDEPVEVDLTDNAWTMVSYKRVAGRLRFRLHHMFCEADDEVIRALAGFTGRARKLHGRAIDRFIKQNRKLIRPAPARADGPLLTRGRVHDLADIYAALNARHFDNRVQARIGWGRRAPGRRRRSIKMGLYLHEQKLIRIPPALADERVPRVFVELVVFHEMLHQVVQPREHQDGRRCVHGREFREAERRFPDYERARAWEKAHLGLLLRSRV
;
A
#
# COMPACT_ATOMS: atom_id res chain seq x y z
N MET A 1 18.85 -12.70 10.39
CA MET A 1 18.69 -11.67 9.36
C MET A 1 17.26 -11.80 8.81
N SER A 2 16.31 -11.13 9.40
CA SER A 2 14.89 -11.17 8.95
C SER A 2 14.50 -9.80 8.46
N GLN A 3 14.34 -9.72 7.16
CA GLN A 3 13.76 -8.58 6.48
C GLN A 3 12.26 -8.55 6.76
N LEU A 4 11.72 -7.41 7.18
CA LEU A 4 10.29 -7.09 7.11
C LEU A 4 9.87 -6.86 5.64
N LEU A 5 10.27 -7.76 4.77
CA LEU A 5 9.81 -7.87 3.39
C LEU A 5 9.08 -9.20 3.31
N LEU A 6 7.77 -9.17 3.48
CA LEU A 6 6.96 -10.31 3.10
C LEU A 6 7.00 -10.46 1.58
N PRO A 7 7.48 -11.60 1.06
CA PRO A 7 7.45 -11.86 -0.36
C PRO A 7 6.00 -12.06 -0.82
N PHE A 8 5.65 -11.44 -1.93
CA PHE A 8 4.47 -11.84 -2.71
C PHE A 8 4.74 -13.24 -3.29
N LEU A 9 4.35 -14.27 -2.56
CA LEU A 9 4.26 -15.64 -3.09
C LEU A 9 2.85 -15.86 -3.61
N THR A 10 2.73 -15.90 -4.92
CA THR A 10 1.56 -16.39 -5.66
C THR A 10 1.63 -17.90 -5.72
N GLY A 11 0.76 -18.58 -4.96
CA GLY A 11 0.43 -19.99 -5.16
C GLY A 11 -1.00 -20.09 -5.71
N PRO A 12 -1.34 -21.11 -6.52
CA PRO A 12 -2.66 -21.26 -7.15
C PRO A 12 -3.73 -21.57 -6.10
N ALA A 13 -4.92 -20.98 -6.30
CA ALA A 13 -6.09 -21.22 -5.47
C ALA A 13 -6.78 -22.54 -5.87
N PRO A 14 -7.26 -23.35 -4.92
CA PRO A 14 -8.16 -24.45 -5.22
C PRO A 14 -9.59 -23.97 -5.48
N ASP A 15 -10.27 -24.75 -6.35
CA ASP A 15 -11.63 -24.59 -6.84
C ASP A 15 -12.68 -24.19 -5.78
N ALA A 16 -13.45 -23.17 -6.11
CA ALA A 16 -14.63 -22.77 -5.36
C ALA A 16 -15.91 -23.27 -6.03
N ARG A 17 -16.66 -24.11 -5.31
CA ARG A 17 -18.02 -24.50 -5.67
C ARG A 17 -18.96 -23.28 -5.74
N PRO A 18 -19.95 -23.31 -6.64
CA PRO A 18 -20.94 -22.23 -6.74
C PRO A 18 -21.93 -22.28 -5.55
N PRO A 19 -22.46 -21.12 -5.13
CA PRO A 19 -23.46 -21.04 -4.06
C PRO A 19 -24.86 -21.42 -4.56
N PRO A 20 -25.76 -21.91 -3.67
CA PRO A 20 -27.12 -22.28 -4.01
C PRO A 20 -28.01 -21.05 -4.28
N PRO A 21 -29.14 -21.22 -5.02
CA PRO A 21 -30.00 -20.12 -5.43
C PRO A 21 -30.78 -19.54 -4.22
N ARG A 22 -30.90 -18.21 -4.22
CA ARG A 22 -31.73 -17.47 -3.24
C ARG A 22 -33.17 -17.43 -3.68
N THR A 23 -34.04 -17.83 -2.79
CA THR A 23 -35.50 -17.64 -2.87
C THR A 23 -35.88 -16.17 -2.67
N GLU A 24 -36.64 -15.64 -3.59
CA GLU A 24 -37.27 -14.32 -3.50
C GLU A 24 -38.36 -14.30 -2.40
N GLN A 25 -38.28 -13.30 -1.53
CA GLN A 25 -39.44 -12.86 -0.75
C GLN A 25 -39.74 -11.41 -1.09
N ALA A 26 -40.92 -11.19 -1.62
CA ALA A 26 -41.50 -9.90 -1.93
C ALA A 26 -41.92 -9.16 -0.65
N GLY A 27 -41.51 -7.90 -0.55
CA GLY A 27 -41.98 -6.97 0.46
C GLY A 27 -41.74 -5.55 -0.03
N GLY A 28 -42.81 -4.89 -0.50
CA GLY A 28 -42.73 -3.54 -1.03
C GLY A 28 -42.54 -2.51 0.08
N ASP A 29 -41.78 -1.48 -0.23
CA ASP A 29 -42.14 -0.13 0.22
C ASP A 29 -41.52 0.96 -0.66
N ARG A 30 -42.23 2.07 -0.74
CA ARG A 30 -42.03 3.18 -1.67
C ARG A 30 -40.82 4.01 -1.29
N ALA A 31 -39.78 3.99 -2.12
CA ALA A 31 -38.75 5.02 -2.12
C ALA A 31 -38.76 5.73 -3.47
N GLY A 32 -38.88 7.07 -3.45
CA GLY A 32 -38.87 7.90 -4.65
C GLY A 32 -37.57 7.80 -5.44
N PRO A 33 -37.54 8.30 -6.69
CA PRO A 33 -36.43 8.08 -7.60
C PRO A 33 -35.13 8.69 -7.05
N ARG A 34 -34.15 7.83 -6.79
CA ARG A 34 -32.77 8.25 -6.55
C ARG A 34 -32.27 8.97 -7.81
N PRO A 35 -31.65 10.15 -7.67
CA PRO A 35 -30.97 10.76 -8.81
C PRO A 35 -29.87 9.82 -9.30
N ALA A 36 -29.91 9.53 -10.60
CA ALA A 36 -28.89 8.72 -11.27
C ALA A 36 -27.49 9.29 -10.99
N PRO A 37 -26.47 8.47 -10.77
CA PRO A 37 -25.10 8.94 -10.69
C PRO A 37 -24.77 9.63 -12.01
N ARG A 38 -24.37 10.90 -11.96
CA ARG A 38 -23.80 11.59 -13.11
C ARG A 38 -22.51 10.85 -13.49
N GLU A 39 -22.57 9.99 -14.47
CA GLU A 39 -21.42 9.42 -15.13
C GLU A 39 -20.63 10.57 -15.77
N ALA A 40 -19.43 10.78 -15.26
CA ALA A 40 -18.52 11.75 -15.82
C ALA A 40 -17.99 11.24 -17.16
N PRO A 41 -17.86 12.07 -18.20
CA PRO A 41 -17.40 11.68 -19.55
C PRO A 41 -15.91 11.28 -19.64
N ARG A 42 -15.34 10.84 -18.52
CA ARG A 42 -13.95 10.42 -18.39
C ARG A 42 -13.72 8.93 -18.70
N SER A 43 -14.75 8.08 -18.66
CA SER A 43 -14.59 6.63 -18.82
C SER A 43 -14.11 6.23 -20.21
N ASP A 44 -14.66 6.81 -21.25
CA ASP A 44 -14.41 6.33 -22.64
C ASP A 44 -13.01 6.72 -23.14
N LEU A 45 -12.52 7.91 -22.79
CA LEU A 45 -11.16 8.35 -23.13
C LEU A 45 -10.10 7.54 -22.36
N PHE A 46 -10.35 7.18 -21.11
CA PHE A 46 -9.44 6.33 -20.34
C PHE A 46 -9.44 4.88 -20.83
N LEU A 47 -10.58 4.35 -21.26
CA LEU A 47 -10.68 3.01 -21.82
C LEU A 47 -9.94 2.93 -23.17
N SER A 48 -10.08 3.92 -24.04
CA SER A 48 -9.37 3.98 -25.32
C SER A 48 -7.85 4.16 -25.14
N ALA A 49 -7.42 4.99 -24.19
CA ALA A 49 -6.01 5.18 -23.87
C ALA A 49 -5.37 3.91 -23.25
N ALA A 50 -6.10 3.21 -22.39
CA ALA A 50 -5.65 1.94 -21.82
C ALA A 50 -5.50 0.85 -22.89
N SER A 51 -6.44 0.77 -23.83
CA SER A 51 -6.40 -0.18 -24.95
C SER A 51 -5.22 0.09 -25.87
N LEU A 52 -5.01 1.34 -26.26
CA LEU A 52 -3.87 1.75 -27.07
C LEU A 52 -2.53 1.42 -26.40
N LEU A 53 -2.43 1.67 -25.10
CA LEU A 53 -1.23 1.36 -24.35
C LEU A 53 -1.00 -0.16 -24.24
N ALA A 54 -2.08 -0.94 -24.11
CA ALA A 54 -2.01 -2.41 -24.11
C ALA A 54 -1.52 -2.95 -25.45
N GLU A 55 -2.00 -2.41 -26.57
CA GLU A 55 -1.55 -2.77 -27.93
C GLU A 55 -0.07 -2.45 -28.14
N ARG A 56 0.37 -1.24 -27.72
CA ARG A 56 1.79 -0.86 -27.81
C ARG A 56 2.69 -1.76 -26.97
N LEU A 57 2.25 -2.19 -25.77
CA LEU A 57 2.98 -3.13 -24.95
C LEU A 57 2.98 -4.54 -25.51
N ALA A 58 1.86 -5.00 -26.07
CA ALA A 58 1.73 -6.32 -26.68
C ALA A 58 2.67 -6.51 -27.88
N ALA A 59 3.04 -5.44 -28.59
CA ALA A 59 4.04 -5.50 -29.67
C ALA A 59 5.45 -5.94 -29.18
N TRP A 60 5.72 -5.90 -27.88
CA TRP A 60 7.00 -6.26 -27.26
C TRP A 60 6.92 -7.49 -26.35
N LEU A 61 5.77 -8.14 -26.26
CA LEU A 61 5.49 -9.23 -25.34
C LEU A 61 4.77 -10.38 -26.05
N ASP A 62 5.20 -11.60 -25.79
CA ASP A 62 4.61 -12.81 -26.40
C ASP A 62 3.35 -13.29 -25.65
N GLU A 63 2.78 -12.47 -24.78
CA GLU A 63 1.60 -12.81 -23.96
C GLU A 63 0.54 -11.70 -24.05
N PRO A 64 -0.76 -12.04 -23.93
CA PRO A 64 -1.82 -11.03 -23.94
C PRO A 64 -1.66 -10.01 -22.81
N VAL A 65 -1.81 -8.73 -23.15
CA VAL A 65 -1.62 -7.60 -22.24
C VAL A 65 -2.95 -6.92 -21.95
N GLU A 66 -3.19 -6.64 -20.67
CA GLU A 66 -4.26 -5.76 -20.17
C GLU A 66 -3.63 -4.58 -19.42
N VAL A 67 -4.19 -3.39 -19.59
CA VAL A 67 -3.72 -2.17 -18.89
C VAL A 67 -4.85 -1.55 -18.10
N ASP A 68 -4.63 -1.36 -16.80
CA ASP A 68 -5.45 -0.53 -15.92
C ASP A 68 -4.74 0.81 -15.73
N LEU A 69 -5.34 1.92 -16.12
CA LEU A 69 -4.82 3.26 -15.82
C LEU A 69 -5.22 3.72 -14.42
N THR A 70 -4.30 4.42 -13.73
CA THR A 70 -4.53 4.92 -12.37
C THR A 70 -3.92 6.30 -12.17
N ASP A 71 -4.44 7.03 -11.18
CA ASP A 71 -3.85 8.27 -10.65
C ASP A 71 -3.11 8.01 -9.32
N ASN A 72 -2.53 6.82 -9.14
CA ASN A 72 -1.89 6.46 -7.89
C ASN A 72 -0.57 7.23 -7.71
N ALA A 73 -0.51 8.10 -6.70
CA ALA A 73 0.66 8.93 -6.40
C ALA A 73 1.89 8.15 -5.86
N TRP A 74 1.74 6.86 -5.54
CA TRP A 74 2.79 6.07 -4.87
C TRP A 74 3.41 4.99 -5.74
N THR A 75 2.59 4.31 -6.54
CA THR A 75 3.00 3.20 -7.39
C THR A 75 2.66 3.52 -8.82
N MET A 76 3.62 4.03 -9.56
CA MET A 76 3.43 4.43 -10.95
C MET A 76 3.32 3.23 -11.88
N VAL A 77 4.00 2.13 -11.56
CA VAL A 77 4.06 0.90 -12.35
C VAL A 77 3.91 -0.31 -11.45
N SER A 78 2.97 -1.17 -11.74
CA SER A 78 2.90 -2.52 -11.21
C SER A 78 2.32 -3.47 -12.24
N TYR A 79 2.67 -4.77 -12.15
CA TYR A 79 2.13 -5.79 -13.03
C TYR A 79 1.93 -7.10 -12.28
N LYS A 80 1.05 -7.93 -12.81
CA LYS A 80 0.84 -9.31 -12.36
C LYS A 80 0.45 -10.20 -13.53
N ARG A 81 0.80 -11.49 -13.46
CA ARG A 81 0.29 -12.51 -14.39
C ARG A 81 -0.93 -13.19 -13.77
N VAL A 82 -2.03 -13.19 -14.51
CA VAL A 82 -3.31 -13.78 -14.09
C VAL A 82 -3.90 -14.54 -15.26
N ALA A 83 -4.14 -15.83 -15.10
CA ALA A 83 -4.75 -16.68 -16.12
C ALA A 83 -4.08 -16.56 -17.50
N GLY A 84 -2.73 -16.58 -17.55
CA GLY A 84 -1.98 -16.49 -18.81
C GLY A 84 -1.97 -15.10 -19.46
N ARG A 85 -2.42 -14.06 -18.77
CA ARG A 85 -2.40 -12.68 -19.24
C ARG A 85 -1.52 -11.83 -18.35
N LEU A 86 -0.82 -10.87 -18.93
CA LEU A 86 -0.03 -9.87 -18.22
C LEU A 86 -0.88 -8.62 -17.98
N ARG A 87 -1.25 -8.38 -16.75
CA ARG A 87 -2.04 -7.21 -16.37
C ARG A 87 -1.14 -6.16 -15.75
N PHE A 88 -0.98 -5.04 -16.45
CA PHE A 88 -0.31 -3.85 -15.93
C PHE A 88 -1.30 -2.94 -15.21
N ARG A 89 -0.78 -2.27 -14.21
CA ARG A 89 -1.43 -1.13 -13.59
C ARG A 89 -0.46 0.04 -13.65
N LEU A 90 -0.78 1.03 -14.49
CA LEU A 90 0.10 2.14 -14.84
C LEU A 90 -0.53 3.47 -14.46
N HIS A 91 0.29 4.41 -14.03
CA HIS A 91 -0.16 5.79 -13.87
C HIS A 91 -0.48 6.39 -15.24
N HIS A 92 -1.50 7.25 -15.33
CA HIS A 92 -1.94 7.85 -16.59
C HIS A 92 -0.85 8.61 -17.36
N MET A 93 0.24 9.06 -16.68
CA MET A 93 1.39 9.71 -17.34
C MET A 93 1.99 8.84 -18.45
N PHE A 94 1.87 7.50 -18.37
CA PHE A 94 2.41 6.60 -19.39
C PHE A 94 1.62 6.58 -20.70
N CYS A 95 0.46 7.24 -20.76
CA CYS A 95 -0.26 7.43 -22.03
C CYS A 95 0.56 8.26 -23.02
N GLU A 96 1.43 9.15 -22.52
CA GLU A 96 2.31 10.01 -23.33
C GLU A 96 3.75 9.43 -23.44
N ALA A 97 3.95 8.18 -23.02
CA ALA A 97 5.27 7.55 -23.07
C ALA A 97 5.69 7.27 -24.52
N ASP A 98 6.96 7.53 -24.83
CA ASP A 98 7.58 7.16 -26.09
C ASP A 98 7.85 5.65 -26.18
N ASP A 99 8.31 5.18 -27.34
CA ASP A 99 8.54 3.76 -27.58
C ASP A 99 9.73 3.21 -26.77
N GLU A 100 10.69 4.06 -26.37
CA GLU A 100 11.78 3.65 -25.49
C GLU A 100 11.21 3.26 -24.12
N VAL A 101 10.32 4.08 -23.56
CA VAL A 101 9.67 3.82 -22.27
C VAL A 101 8.70 2.63 -22.35
N ILE A 102 7.96 2.48 -23.47
CA ILE A 102 7.09 1.32 -23.68
C ILE A 102 7.90 0.03 -23.72
N ARG A 103 9.02 0.01 -24.47
CA ARG A 103 9.95 -1.12 -24.50
C ARG A 103 10.52 -1.41 -23.11
N ALA A 104 10.85 -0.36 -22.35
CA ALA A 104 11.33 -0.52 -20.99
C ALA A 104 10.25 -1.10 -20.06
N LEU A 105 8.98 -0.70 -20.18
CA LEU A 105 7.87 -1.29 -19.43
C LEU A 105 7.69 -2.78 -19.74
N ALA A 106 7.76 -3.16 -21.02
CA ALA A 106 7.70 -4.56 -21.42
C ALA A 106 8.88 -5.36 -20.84
N GLY A 107 10.11 -4.88 -21.02
CA GLY A 107 11.33 -5.53 -20.49
C GLY A 107 11.40 -5.58 -18.96
N PHE A 108 10.67 -4.68 -18.27
CA PHE A 108 10.59 -4.66 -16.80
C PHE A 108 9.90 -5.90 -16.23
N THR A 109 9.11 -6.62 -17.03
CA THR A 109 8.46 -7.88 -16.64
C THR A 109 9.39 -9.10 -16.70
N GLY A 110 10.54 -8.96 -17.38
CA GLY A 110 11.51 -10.02 -17.64
C GLY A 110 12.74 -10.02 -16.71
N ARG A 111 13.77 -10.74 -17.15
CA ARG A 111 15.03 -10.90 -16.38
C ARG A 111 15.85 -9.62 -16.26
N ALA A 112 15.79 -8.72 -17.24
CA ALA A 112 16.54 -7.46 -17.27
C ALA A 112 15.86 -6.29 -16.54
N ARG A 113 15.01 -6.59 -15.58
CA ARG A 113 14.19 -5.63 -14.81
C ARG A 113 14.96 -4.41 -14.30
N LYS A 114 16.20 -4.61 -13.84
CA LYS A 114 17.03 -3.50 -13.30
C LYS A 114 17.41 -2.48 -14.35
N LEU A 115 17.75 -2.95 -15.54
CA LEU A 115 18.13 -2.08 -16.65
C LEU A 115 16.95 -1.23 -17.12
N HIS A 116 15.81 -1.87 -17.34
CA HIS A 116 14.57 -1.22 -17.79
C HIS A 116 13.99 -0.28 -16.74
N GLY A 117 14.15 -0.61 -15.45
CA GLY A 117 13.72 0.24 -14.34
C GLY A 117 14.32 1.65 -14.39
N ARG A 118 15.57 1.81 -14.83
CA ARG A 118 16.21 3.13 -14.93
C ARG A 118 15.55 4.06 -15.96
N ALA A 119 15.13 3.54 -17.10
CA ALA A 119 14.41 4.32 -18.12
C ALA A 119 13.04 4.75 -17.61
N ILE A 120 12.33 3.82 -16.97
CA ILE A 120 11.03 4.09 -16.34
C ILE A 120 11.16 5.15 -15.24
N ASP A 121 12.15 5.04 -14.35
CA ASP A 121 12.37 6.00 -13.27
C ASP A 121 12.72 7.40 -13.82
N ARG A 122 13.52 7.47 -14.90
CA ARG A 122 13.82 8.73 -15.58
C ARG A 122 12.55 9.38 -16.11
N PHE A 123 11.72 8.63 -16.81
CA PHE A 123 10.44 9.10 -17.33
C PHE A 123 9.52 9.60 -16.20
N ILE A 124 9.40 8.85 -15.09
CA ILE A 124 8.61 9.27 -13.93
C ILE A 124 9.13 10.58 -13.34
N LYS A 125 10.47 10.72 -13.20
CA LYS A 125 11.09 11.97 -12.69
C LYS A 125 10.76 13.17 -13.57
N GLN A 126 10.83 13.02 -14.90
CA GLN A 126 10.53 14.08 -15.86
C GLN A 126 9.03 14.48 -15.84
N ASN A 127 8.15 13.51 -15.60
CA ASN A 127 6.71 13.71 -15.60
C ASN A 127 6.10 13.87 -14.19
N ARG A 128 6.93 14.13 -13.17
CA ARG A 128 6.49 14.21 -11.77
C ARG A 128 5.38 15.24 -11.51
N LYS A 129 5.30 16.29 -12.31
CA LYS A 129 4.22 17.31 -12.27
C LYS A 129 2.83 16.74 -12.57
N LEU A 130 2.74 15.61 -13.27
CA LEU A 130 1.48 14.93 -13.58
C LEU A 130 0.98 14.06 -12.41
N ILE A 131 1.85 13.80 -11.42
CA ILE A 131 1.45 13.08 -10.21
C ILE A 131 0.65 14.05 -9.34
N ARG A 132 -0.66 13.90 -9.36
CA ARG A 132 -1.53 14.65 -8.47
C ARG A 132 -1.40 14.10 -7.06
N PRO A 133 -1.17 14.95 -6.03
CA PRO A 133 -1.31 14.47 -4.66
C PRO A 133 -2.72 13.89 -4.52
N ALA A 134 -2.80 12.68 -3.98
CA ALA A 134 -4.10 12.09 -3.69
C ALA A 134 -4.90 13.13 -2.88
N PRO A 135 -6.15 13.45 -3.27
CA PRO A 135 -6.95 14.39 -2.48
C PRO A 135 -6.88 13.90 -1.05
N ALA A 136 -6.48 14.79 -0.14
CA ALA A 136 -6.51 14.51 1.28
C ALA A 136 -7.96 14.12 1.56
N ARG A 137 -8.21 12.80 1.62
CA ARG A 137 -9.51 12.35 2.13
C ARG A 137 -9.60 13.03 3.47
N ALA A 138 -10.59 13.90 3.63
CA ALA A 138 -10.91 14.47 4.92
C ALA A 138 -11.18 13.26 5.83
N ASP A 139 -10.08 12.76 6.43
CA ASP A 139 -10.21 11.78 7.47
C ASP A 139 -10.93 12.51 8.58
N GLY A 140 -12.14 12.05 8.90
CA GLY A 140 -12.83 12.49 10.08
C GLY A 140 -11.92 12.40 11.32
N PRO A 141 -12.36 12.79 12.48
CA PRO A 141 -11.55 12.79 13.69
C PRO A 141 -10.82 11.45 13.84
N LEU A 142 -9.51 11.51 14.03
CA LEU A 142 -8.67 10.33 14.17
C LEU A 142 -8.99 9.65 15.50
N LEU A 143 -9.42 8.41 15.45
CA LEU A 143 -9.62 7.62 16.65
C LEU A 143 -8.23 7.21 17.18
N THR A 144 -7.78 7.79 18.29
CA THR A 144 -6.52 7.45 18.95
C THR A 144 -6.72 6.39 20.05
N ARG A 145 -7.86 6.46 20.74
CA ARG A 145 -8.18 5.56 21.85
C ARG A 145 -8.68 4.23 21.32
N GLY A 146 -7.92 3.17 21.56
CA GLY A 146 -8.32 1.78 21.31
C GLY A 146 -8.97 1.16 22.56
N ARG A 147 -9.19 -0.17 22.51
CA ARG A 147 -9.74 -0.92 23.68
C ARG A 147 -8.76 -0.95 24.87
N VAL A 148 -7.48 -1.07 24.60
CA VAL A 148 -6.42 -1.26 25.60
C VAL A 148 -5.35 -0.16 25.53
N HIS A 149 -5.07 0.33 24.32
CA HIS A 149 -4.00 1.28 24.06
C HIS A 149 -4.54 2.61 23.58
N ASP A 150 -4.01 3.72 24.10
CA ASP A 150 -4.18 5.04 23.51
C ASP A 150 -2.92 5.39 22.71
N LEU A 151 -3.10 5.55 21.39
CA LEU A 151 -2.00 5.88 20.48
C LEU A 151 -1.46 7.29 20.69
N ALA A 152 -2.29 8.23 21.16
CA ALA A 152 -1.85 9.59 21.45
C ALA A 152 -0.86 9.61 22.61
N ASP A 153 -1.15 8.87 23.68
CA ASP A 153 -0.27 8.75 24.85
C ASP A 153 1.05 8.06 24.47
N ILE A 154 0.97 6.97 23.70
CA ILE A 154 2.15 6.25 23.22
C ILE A 154 3.02 7.16 22.35
N TYR A 155 2.40 7.86 21.39
CA TYR A 155 3.10 8.78 20.49
C TYR A 155 3.79 9.92 21.26
N ALA A 156 3.07 10.56 22.18
CA ALA A 156 3.61 11.68 22.98
C ALA A 156 4.81 11.22 23.82
N ALA A 157 4.69 10.08 24.51
CA ALA A 157 5.76 9.52 25.31
C ALA A 157 7.02 9.18 24.48
N LEU A 158 6.84 8.55 23.31
CA LEU A 158 7.93 8.21 22.41
C LEU A 158 8.58 9.46 21.80
N ASN A 159 7.76 10.46 21.41
CA ASN A 159 8.26 11.70 20.83
C ASN A 159 9.13 12.47 21.81
N ALA A 160 8.69 12.60 23.05
CA ALA A 160 9.48 13.25 24.09
C ALA A 160 10.77 12.49 24.41
N ARG A 161 10.71 11.16 24.53
CA ARG A 161 11.84 10.34 24.98
C ARG A 161 12.91 10.11 23.92
N HIS A 162 12.52 9.97 22.65
CA HIS A 162 13.41 9.49 21.58
C HIS A 162 13.59 10.46 20.42
N PHE A 163 12.76 11.48 20.32
CA PHE A 163 12.76 12.39 19.19
C PHE A 163 12.80 13.88 19.57
N ASP A 164 12.99 14.21 20.84
CA ASP A 164 13.02 15.59 21.36
C ASP A 164 11.81 16.42 20.88
N ASN A 165 10.64 15.78 20.80
CA ASN A 165 9.39 16.35 20.29
C ASN A 165 9.47 16.87 18.83
N ARG A 166 10.43 16.39 18.03
CA ARG A 166 10.63 16.85 16.64
C ARG A 166 9.70 16.18 15.64
N VAL A 167 9.12 15.03 15.95
CA VAL A 167 8.19 14.36 15.05
C VAL A 167 6.84 15.07 15.10
N GLN A 168 6.37 15.50 13.91
CA GLN A 168 5.12 16.24 13.75
C GLN A 168 4.17 15.42 12.87
N ALA A 169 3.59 14.36 13.44
CA ALA A 169 2.63 13.53 12.72
C ALA A 169 1.34 13.39 13.54
N ARG A 170 0.21 13.30 12.84
CA ARG A 170 -1.04 12.85 13.44
C ARG A 170 -1.01 11.34 13.55
N ILE A 171 -1.65 10.76 14.54
CA ILE A 171 -1.72 9.30 14.72
C ILE A 171 -3.15 8.85 14.95
N GLY A 172 -3.48 7.65 14.49
CA GLY A 172 -4.78 7.05 14.78
C GLY A 172 -4.88 5.61 14.31
N TRP A 173 -5.88 4.92 14.84
CA TRP A 173 -6.23 3.57 14.39
C TRP A 173 -6.72 3.59 12.94
N GLY A 174 -6.32 2.59 12.18
CA GLY A 174 -6.80 2.37 10.83
C GLY A 174 -8.27 1.91 10.81
N ARG A 175 -8.89 1.96 9.63
CA ARG A 175 -10.26 1.44 9.45
C ARG A 175 -10.26 -0.08 9.51
N ARG A 176 -11.32 -0.65 10.09
CA ARG A 176 -11.56 -2.10 10.03
C ARG A 176 -11.82 -2.50 8.58
N ALA A 177 -11.10 -3.51 8.10
CA ALA A 177 -11.42 -4.11 6.82
C ALA A 177 -12.43 -5.25 7.02
N PRO A 178 -13.49 -5.35 6.19
CA PRO A 178 -14.45 -6.44 6.32
C PRO A 178 -13.77 -7.80 6.18
N GLY A 179 -14.12 -8.69 7.06
CA GLY A 179 -13.79 -10.06 7.40
C GLY A 179 -13.13 -11.03 6.42
N ARG A 180 -12.17 -10.61 5.61
CA ARG A 180 -11.41 -11.53 4.74
C ARG A 180 -10.19 -12.05 5.47
N ARG A 181 -9.96 -13.37 5.44
CA ARG A 181 -8.75 -14.00 6.00
C ARG A 181 -7.50 -13.36 5.37
N ARG A 182 -6.69 -12.71 6.19
CA ARG A 182 -5.50 -11.99 5.72
C ARG A 182 -4.34 -12.96 5.57
N ARG A 183 -3.63 -12.91 4.44
CA ARG A 183 -2.37 -13.63 4.23
C ARG A 183 -1.15 -12.84 4.69
N SER A 184 -1.32 -11.52 4.86
CA SER A 184 -0.27 -10.61 5.36
C SER A 184 -0.93 -9.44 6.09
N ILE A 185 -0.19 -8.82 6.98
CA ILE A 185 -0.61 -7.62 7.71
C ILE A 185 0.51 -6.59 7.64
N LYS A 186 0.16 -5.32 7.34
CA LYS A 186 1.05 -4.20 7.60
C LYS A 186 0.89 -3.80 9.05
N MET A 187 1.98 -3.75 9.79
CA MET A 187 1.95 -3.43 11.24
C MET A 187 1.71 -1.95 11.49
N GLY A 188 2.07 -1.09 10.55
CA GLY A 188 1.82 0.34 10.57
C GLY A 188 1.88 0.95 9.17
N LEU A 189 1.58 2.22 9.05
CA LEU A 189 1.69 2.99 7.81
C LEU A 189 1.91 4.46 8.12
N TYR A 190 3.05 5.01 7.72
CA TYR A 190 3.30 6.44 7.68
C TYR A 190 2.96 7.02 6.31
N LEU A 191 2.03 7.96 6.28
CA LEU A 191 1.63 8.71 5.08
C LEU A 191 2.38 10.04 5.08
N HIS A 192 3.47 10.11 4.32
CA HIS A 192 4.43 11.21 4.33
C HIS A 192 3.79 12.57 4.00
N GLU A 193 2.98 12.64 2.94
CA GLU A 193 2.31 13.88 2.50
C GLU A 193 1.30 14.39 3.52
N GLN A 194 0.64 13.50 4.25
CA GLN A 194 -0.37 13.84 5.25
C GLN A 194 0.21 13.99 6.65
N LYS A 195 1.50 13.67 6.83
CA LYS A 195 2.13 13.51 8.15
C LYS A 195 1.23 12.71 9.09
N LEU A 196 0.81 11.52 8.63
CA LEU A 196 -0.19 10.72 9.32
C LEU A 196 0.28 9.28 9.53
N ILE A 197 0.27 8.83 10.78
CA ILE A 197 0.53 7.45 11.18
C ILE A 197 -0.81 6.72 11.33
N ARG A 198 -0.93 5.55 10.69
CA ARG A 198 -2.07 4.65 10.83
C ARG A 198 -1.62 3.32 11.39
N ILE A 199 -2.17 2.93 12.53
CA ILE A 199 -1.92 1.65 13.19
C ILE A 199 -3.10 0.72 12.92
N PRO A 200 -2.89 -0.52 12.45
CA PRO A 200 -3.99 -1.42 12.14
C PRO A 200 -4.76 -1.82 13.41
N PRO A 201 -6.11 -1.92 13.34
CA PRO A 201 -6.94 -2.27 14.49
C PRO A 201 -6.60 -3.63 15.12
N ALA A 202 -5.93 -4.52 14.36
CA ALA A 202 -5.45 -5.80 14.89
C ALA A 202 -4.50 -5.64 16.09
N LEU A 203 -3.83 -4.49 16.22
CA LEU A 203 -2.94 -4.19 17.35
C LEU A 203 -3.70 -3.62 18.56
N ALA A 204 -5.00 -3.35 18.45
CA ALA A 204 -5.84 -2.94 19.58
C ALA A 204 -6.40 -4.13 20.39
N ASP A 205 -6.00 -5.37 20.05
CA ASP A 205 -6.37 -6.59 20.77
C ASP A 205 -5.66 -6.66 22.14
N GLU A 206 -6.36 -7.13 23.19
CA GLU A 206 -5.86 -7.22 24.57
C GLU A 206 -4.62 -8.11 24.70
N ARG A 207 -4.46 -9.06 23.79
CA ARG A 207 -3.32 -9.97 23.75
C ARG A 207 -2.06 -9.35 23.16
N VAL A 208 -2.17 -8.15 22.56
CA VAL A 208 -1.03 -7.42 22.00
C VAL A 208 -0.39 -6.58 23.11
N PRO A 209 0.85 -6.86 23.51
CA PRO A 209 1.48 -6.11 24.57
C PRO A 209 1.83 -4.69 24.14
N ARG A 210 1.75 -3.75 25.07
CA ARG A 210 2.04 -2.33 24.83
C ARG A 210 3.41 -2.12 24.18
N VAL A 211 4.43 -2.85 24.61
CA VAL A 211 5.79 -2.76 24.08
C VAL A 211 5.87 -3.02 22.57
N PHE A 212 5.02 -3.91 22.04
CA PHE A 212 4.98 -4.17 20.60
C PHE A 212 4.28 -3.02 19.85
N VAL A 213 3.19 -2.47 20.41
CA VAL A 213 2.53 -1.29 19.83
C VAL A 213 3.48 -0.10 19.84
N GLU A 214 4.23 0.11 20.92
CA GLU A 214 5.25 1.16 21.02
C GLU A 214 6.36 1.00 19.97
N LEU A 215 6.87 -0.21 19.73
CA LEU A 215 7.83 -0.47 18.65
C LEU A 215 7.25 -0.11 17.28
N VAL A 216 6.01 -0.50 17.00
CA VAL A 216 5.37 -0.17 15.71
C VAL A 216 5.18 1.34 15.56
N VAL A 217 4.72 2.04 16.59
CA VAL A 217 4.59 3.51 16.55
C VAL A 217 5.96 4.17 16.37
N PHE A 218 6.98 3.72 17.08
CA PHE A 218 8.35 4.20 16.95
C PHE A 218 8.89 4.02 15.53
N HIS A 219 8.65 2.84 14.92
CA HIS A 219 8.99 2.56 13.52
C HIS A 219 8.36 3.58 12.55
N GLU A 220 7.07 3.84 12.70
CA GLU A 220 6.36 4.80 11.84
C GLU A 220 6.84 6.25 12.08
N MET A 221 7.24 6.59 13.29
CA MET A 221 7.84 7.90 13.60
C MET A 221 9.21 8.07 12.96
N LEU A 222 10.02 7.01 12.89
CA LEU A 222 11.31 7.03 12.21
C LEU A 222 11.21 7.39 10.73
N HIS A 223 10.11 7.07 10.05
CA HIS A 223 9.89 7.45 8.66
C HIS A 223 9.87 8.96 8.42
N GLN A 224 9.62 9.77 9.45
CA GLN A 224 9.69 11.22 9.33
C GLN A 224 11.12 11.76 9.52
N VAL A 225 11.93 11.13 10.33
CA VAL A 225 13.28 11.63 10.70
C VAL A 225 14.40 10.98 9.92
N VAL A 226 14.24 9.75 9.49
CA VAL A 226 15.23 9.03 8.70
C VAL A 226 14.85 9.09 7.21
N GLN A 227 15.62 9.83 6.45
CA GLN A 227 15.39 9.99 5.02
C GLN A 227 15.66 8.68 4.26
N PRO A 228 14.79 8.28 3.33
CA PRO A 228 15.06 7.15 2.46
C PRO A 228 16.33 7.40 1.63
N ARG A 229 17.22 6.42 1.58
CA ARG A 229 18.38 6.49 0.68
C ARG A 229 17.95 6.15 -0.74
N GLU A 230 18.38 6.97 -1.68
CA GLU A 230 18.28 6.66 -3.10
C GLU A 230 19.55 5.91 -3.51
N HIS A 231 19.44 4.68 -4.00
CA HIS A 231 20.54 3.94 -4.57
C HIS A 231 20.92 4.52 -5.93
N GLN A 232 22.16 4.26 -6.39
CA GLN A 232 22.66 4.72 -7.72
C GLN A 232 21.78 4.23 -8.88
N ASP A 233 20.99 3.16 -8.66
CA ASP A 233 20.03 2.62 -9.61
C ASP A 233 18.62 3.26 -9.52
N GLY A 234 18.47 4.37 -8.77
CA GLY A 234 17.20 5.09 -8.60
C GLY A 234 16.20 4.43 -7.63
N ARG A 235 16.56 3.33 -6.99
CA ARG A 235 15.69 2.68 -6.01
C ARG A 235 15.73 3.44 -4.69
N ARG A 236 14.54 3.76 -4.17
CA ARG A 236 14.40 4.27 -2.80
C ARG A 236 14.41 3.09 -1.82
N CYS A 237 15.42 3.04 -0.98
CA CYS A 237 15.46 2.13 0.15
C CYS A 237 14.94 2.84 1.40
N VAL A 238 13.69 2.59 1.74
CA VAL A 238 13.02 3.23 2.89
C VAL A 238 13.56 2.68 4.21
N HIS A 239 13.84 1.38 4.28
CA HIS A 239 14.40 0.70 5.46
C HIS A 239 15.87 0.33 5.23
N GLY A 240 16.72 1.33 4.94
CA GLY A 240 18.15 1.17 4.75
C GLY A 240 18.88 0.79 6.05
N ARG A 241 20.21 0.75 5.99
CA ARG A 241 21.05 0.43 7.15
C ARG A 241 20.80 1.41 8.31
N GLU A 242 20.80 2.70 8.01
CA GLU A 242 20.59 3.78 8.98
C GLU A 242 19.24 3.68 9.69
N PHE A 243 18.17 3.38 8.93
CA PHE A 243 16.84 3.16 9.49
C PHE A 243 16.84 1.98 10.47
N ARG A 244 17.42 0.85 10.07
CA ARG A 244 17.49 -0.34 10.93
C ARG A 244 18.34 -0.13 12.19
N GLU A 245 19.42 0.64 12.07
CA GLU A 245 20.24 1.02 13.22
C GLU A 245 19.47 1.93 14.18
N ALA A 246 18.72 2.90 13.64
CA ALA A 246 17.85 3.76 14.44
C ALA A 246 16.71 2.97 15.13
N GLU A 247 16.07 2.05 14.41
CA GLU A 247 15.01 1.20 14.96
C GLU A 247 15.50 0.32 16.10
N ARG A 248 16.71 -0.24 16.02
CA ARG A 248 17.33 -1.04 17.08
C ARG A 248 17.66 -0.24 18.36
N ARG A 249 17.64 1.09 18.30
CA ARG A 249 17.80 1.92 19.51
C ARG A 249 16.56 1.97 20.38
N PHE A 250 15.44 1.41 19.91
CA PHE A 250 14.27 1.23 20.77
C PHE A 250 14.65 0.28 21.94
N PRO A 251 14.46 0.67 23.22
CA PRO A 251 15.00 -0.06 24.35
C PRO A 251 14.56 -1.52 24.45
N ASP A 252 13.30 -1.79 24.14
CA ASP A 252 12.71 -3.13 24.18
C ASP A 252 12.62 -3.79 22.79
N TYR A 253 13.49 -3.41 21.86
CA TYR A 253 13.44 -3.89 20.46
C TYR A 253 13.39 -5.41 20.35
N GLU A 254 14.33 -6.12 20.99
CA GLU A 254 14.41 -7.58 20.91
C GLU A 254 13.19 -8.27 21.52
N ARG A 255 12.70 -7.74 22.66
CA ARG A 255 11.48 -8.24 23.32
C ARG A 255 10.25 -8.09 22.44
N ALA A 256 10.06 -6.93 21.82
CA ALA A 256 8.94 -6.66 20.93
C ALA A 256 9.03 -7.53 19.66
N ARG A 257 10.22 -7.70 19.09
CA ARG A 257 10.47 -8.56 17.90
C ARG A 257 10.27 -10.04 18.21
N ALA A 258 10.68 -10.51 19.39
CA ALA A 258 10.44 -11.88 19.81
C ALA A 258 8.93 -12.15 19.93
N TRP A 259 8.20 -11.21 20.53
CA TRP A 259 6.74 -11.30 20.63
C TRP A 259 6.08 -11.35 19.24
N GLU A 260 6.44 -10.46 18.32
CA GLU A 260 5.92 -10.44 16.95
C GLU A 260 6.12 -11.80 16.26
N LYS A 261 7.34 -12.34 16.33
CA LYS A 261 7.68 -13.63 15.72
C LYS A 261 6.82 -14.77 16.26
N ALA A 262 6.58 -14.79 17.56
CA ALA A 262 5.76 -15.81 18.22
C ALA A 262 4.25 -15.69 17.91
N HIS A 263 3.74 -14.46 17.68
CA HIS A 263 2.31 -14.17 17.62
C HIS A 263 1.82 -13.65 16.25
N LEU A 264 2.61 -13.77 15.18
CA LEU A 264 2.20 -13.35 13.84
C LEU A 264 0.86 -14.00 13.41
N GLY A 265 0.67 -15.28 13.74
CA GLY A 265 -0.58 -16.01 13.47
C GLY A 265 -1.80 -15.42 14.19
N LEU A 266 -1.64 -14.84 15.37
CA LEU A 266 -2.68 -14.12 16.11
C LEU A 266 -3.10 -12.88 15.33
N LEU A 267 -2.15 -12.06 14.92
CA LEU A 267 -2.37 -10.79 14.20
C LEU A 267 -3.07 -11.01 12.84
N LEU A 268 -2.72 -12.10 12.13
CA LEU A 268 -3.35 -12.46 10.86
C LEU A 268 -4.80 -12.93 11.01
N ARG A 269 -5.16 -13.54 12.17
CA ARG A 269 -6.50 -14.05 12.46
C ARG A 269 -7.39 -13.06 13.20
N SER A 270 -6.83 -11.96 13.70
CA SER A 270 -7.57 -10.95 14.43
C SER A 270 -8.71 -10.38 13.56
N ARG A 271 -9.96 -10.63 13.99
CA ARG A 271 -11.20 -10.12 13.39
C ARG A 271 -11.62 -8.78 13.99
N VAL A 272 -10.65 -7.94 14.31
CA VAL A 272 -10.93 -6.63 14.92
C VAL A 272 -11.39 -5.62 13.90
#